data_305a6876aa6f4815051e10a0b8d30914
#
_entry.id   305a6876aa6f4815051e10a0b8d30914
#
_cell.length_a   1.000
_cell.length_b   1.000
_cell.length_c   1.000
_cell.angle_alpha   90.00
_cell.angle_beta   90.00
_cell.angle_gamma   90.00
#
_symmetry.space_group_name_H-M   'P 1'
#
loop_
_entity.id
_entity.type
_entity.pdbx_description
1 polymer ?
#
loop_
_entity_poly.entity_id
_entity_poly.type
_entity_poly.pdbx_seq_one_letter_code
_entity_poly.pdbx_strand_id
1 'polypeptide(L)'
;MKGYKDQSKLDYSNLSMGEVYDHLVAGTILKFPNGYITKQNMKELLREVILNRHKLSREDICNKLSYEYLKKYNLGGSRKAFDSNMYKLISYCFPEHHIKEWELRKVSDGFWEDENNRKEFMEWVCNKENINVDSLDDLKRIDARMIQKHGGSKALRFGGGLYNLITLIAETEVKEWQVIKMPVWTKEKVAYAVKWMIEEKLKWSEEDVIHRISANVFYEHDLGGLLSKYCDHSPIRALQVAYPGRYTKVRNSRPEYLRKK
;
A
#
# COMPACT_ATOMS: atom_id res chain seq x y z
N MET A 1 -52.88 10.28 -13.74
CA MET A 1 -52.73 10.31 -12.29
C MET A 1 -52.66 8.88 -11.78
N LYS A 2 -51.46 8.37 -11.40
CA LYS A 2 -51.32 7.08 -10.72
C LYS A 2 -51.76 7.30 -9.26
N GLY A 3 -52.88 6.66 -8.87
CA GLY A 3 -53.45 6.79 -7.53
C GLY A 3 -52.41 6.40 -6.46
N TYR A 4 -52.18 7.30 -5.54
CA TYR A 4 -51.47 7.02 -4.28
C TYR A 4 -52.23 5.91 -3.53
N LYS A 5 -51.71 4.68 -3.56
CA LYS A 5 -52.21 3.63 -2.68
C LYS A 5 -51.80 4.02 -1.25
N ASP A 6 -52.79 4.12 -0.39
CA ASP A 6 -52.71 4.47 1.02
C ASP A 6 -51.69 3.49 1.69
N GLN A 7 -50.54 4.02 2.11
CA GLN A 7 -49.44 3.25 2.77
C GLN A 7 -49.79 2.87 4.24
N SER A 8 -50.93 3.33 4.75
CA SER A 8 -51.33 3.17 6.16
C SER A 8 -51.87 1.77 6.51
N LYS A 9 -52.03 0.85 5.55
CA LYS A 9 -52.76 -0.42 5.74
C LYS A 9 -51.91 -1.70 5.70
N LEU A 10 -50.58 -1.64 5.42
CA LEU A 10 -49.72 -2.83 5.51
C LEU A 10 -49.11 -2.92 6.91
N ASP A 11 -49.45 -3.97 7.63
CA ASP A 11 -48.76 -4.34 8.83
C ASP A 11 -47.45 -5.04 8.48
N TYR A 12 -46.32 -4.33 8.67
CA TYR A 12 -44.98 -4.84 8.36
C TYR A 12 -44.38 -5.66 9.50
N SER A 13 -45.05 -5.73 10.68
CA SER A 13 -44.50 -6.34 11.88
C SER A 13 -44.20 -7.82 11.74
N ASN A 14 -44.89 -8.51 10.86
CA ASN A 14 -44.74 -9.93 10.59
C ASN A 14 -44.01 -10.25 9.28
N LEU A 15 -43.52 -9.23 8.55
CA LEU A 15 -42.80 -9.42 7.29
C LEU A 15 -41.30 -9.49 7.52
N SER A 16 -40.64 -10.43 6.83
CA SER A 16 -39.19 -10.47 6.73
C SER A 16 -38.64 -9.24 5.98
N MET A 17 -37.37 -8.91 6.19
CA MET A 17 -36.72 -7.83 5.46
C MET A 17 -36.73 -8.04 3.94
N GLY A 18 -36.68 -9.29 3.48
CA GLY A 18 -36.79 -9.64 2.08
C GLY A 18 -38.19 -9.32 1.48
N GLU A 19 -39.25 -9.63 2.23
CA GLU A 19 -40.65 -9.34 1.80
C GLU A 19 -40.91 -7.83 1.77
N VAL A 20 -40.43 -7.08 2.78
CA VAL A 20 -40.51 -5.61 2.78
C VAL A 20 -39.77 -5.01 1.57
N TYR A 21 -38.58 -5.57 1.24
CA TYR A 21 -37.86 -5.17 0.05
C TYR A 21 -38.58 -5.48 -1.24
N ASP A 22 -39.28 -6.62 -1.33
CA ASP A 22 -40.11 -6.97 -2.51
C ASP A 22 -41.24 -5.98 -2.70
N HIS A 23 -41.88 -5.52 -1.63
CA HIS A 23 -42.88 -4.44 -1.71
C HIS A 23 -42.26 -3.12 -2.20
N LEU A 24 -41.00 -2.81 -1.81
CA LEU A 24 -40.31 -1.63 -2.31
C LEU A 24 -39.96 -1.73 -3.80
N VAL A 25 -39.47 -2.89 -4.24
CA VAL A 25 -39.14 -3.14 -5.64
C VAL A 25 -40.42 -3.14 -6.54
N ALA A 26 -41.51 -3.71 -6.05
CA ALA A 26 -42.80 -3.70 -6.71
C ALA A 26 -43.46 -2.30 -6.74
N GLY A 27 -42.91 -1.30 -6.02
CA GLY A 27 -43.49 0.04 -5.93
C GLY A 27 -44.75 0.13 -5.08
N THR A 28 -45.06 -0.93 -4.29
CA THR A 28 -46.19 -0.94 -3.36
C THR A 28 -45.91 0.00 -2.19
N ILE A 29 -44.65 0.17 -1.83
CA ILE A 29 -44.13 1.19 -0.89
C ILE A 29 -43.07 2.03 -1.58
N LEU A 30 -42.92 3.30 -1.20
CA LEU A 30 -41.94 4.23 -1.79
C LEU A 30 -40.61 4.27 -1.04
N LYS A 31 -40.61 3.83 0.22
CA LYS A 31 -39.45 3.82 1.11
C LYS A 31 -39.62 2.76 2.20
N PHE A 32 -38.52 2.35 2.81
CA PHE A 32 -38.60 1.48 4.00
C PHE A 32 -39.43 2.15 5.10
N PRO A 33 -40.23 1.37 5.86
CA PRO A 33 -40.96 1.89 7.01
C PRO A 33 -40.03 2.51 8.05
N ASN A 34 -40.57 3.41 8.86
CA ASN A 34 -39.80 4.04 9.92
C ASN A 34 -39.25 2.98 10.90
N GLY A 35 -37.99 3.13 11.33
CA GLY A 35 -37.33 2.16 12.22
C GLY A 35 -36.75 0.92 11.53
N TYR A 36 -37.03 0.67 10.24
CA TYR A 36 -36.51 -0.52 9.55
C TYR A 36 -35.03 -0.40 9.14
N ILE A 37 -34.51 0.80 8.98
CA ILE A 37 -33.10 1.01 8.60
C ILE A 37 -32.22 0.94 9.86
N THR A 38 -32.01 -0.26 10.38
CA THR A 38 -31.04 -0.57 11.44
C THR A 38 -29.84 -1.34 10.85
N LYS A 39 -28.71 -1.40 11.57
CA LYS A 39 -27.55 -2.20 11.13
C LYS A 39 -27.93 -3.67 10.94
N GLN A 40 -28.71 -4.23 11.87
CA GLN A 40 -29.10 -5.64 11.83
C GLN A 40 -30.02 -5.94 10.65
N ASN A 41 -31.08 -5.15 10.48
CA ASN A 41 -32.02 -5.35 9.35
C ASN A 41 -31.31 -5.14 8.00
N MET A 42 -30.38 -4.19 7.92
CA MET A 42 -29.60 -3.98 6.69
C MET A 42 -28.63 -5.12 6.42
N LYS A 43 -28.07 -5.75 7.45
CA LYS A 43 -27.25 -6.96 7.31
C LYS A 43 -28.07 -8.10 6.70
N GLU A 44 -29.24 -8.39 7.26
CA GLU A 44 -30.13 -9.44 6.77
C GLU A 44 -30.55 -9.19 5.31
N LEU A 45 -31.02 -7.97 5.02
CA LEU A 45 -31.43 -7.58 3.68
C LEU A 45 -30.30 -7.66 2.65
N LEU A 46 -29.13 -7.10 2.98
CA LEU A 46 -28.00 -7.08 2.06
C LEU A 46 -27.49 -8.50 1.80
N ARG A 47 -27.45 -9.37 2.82
CA ARG A 47 -27.08 -10.77 2.62
C ARG A 47 -28.08 -11.48 1.70
N GLU A 48 -29.38 -11.31 1.95
CA GLU A 48 -30.41 -11.89 1.11
C GLU A 48 -30.30 -11.41 -0.35
N VAL A 49 -30.18 -10.11 -0.57
CA VAL A 49 -30.14 -9.57 -1.93
C VAL A 49 -28.80 -9.85 -2.61
N ILE A 50 -27.68 -9.59 -1.95
CA ILE A 50 -26.34 -9.64 -2.56
C ILE A 50 -25.88 -11.10 -2.75
N LEU A 51 -26.01 -11.95 -1.71
CA LEU A 51 -25.51 -13.32 -1.75
C LEU A 51 -26.54 -14.28 -2.38
N ASN A 52 -27.82 -14.20 -2.00
CA ASN A 52 -28.81 -15.18 -2.43
C ASN A 52 -29.44 -14.84 -3.78
N ARG A 53 -29.87 -13.59 -3.99
CA ARG A 53 -30.53 -13.19 -5.24
C ARG A 53 -29.56 -12.81 -6.35
N HIS A 54 -28.56 -11.96 -6.06
CA HIS A 54 -27.58 -11.52 -7.06
C HIS A 54 -26.38 -12.46 -7.17
N LYS A 55 -26.18 -13.37 -6.21
CA LYS A 55 -25.11 -14.38 -6.17
C LYS A 55 -23.72 -13.78 -6.35
N LEU A 56 -23.47 -12.60 -5.74
CA LEU A 56 -22.17 -11.97 -5.84
C LEU A 56 -21.14 -12.77 -5.06
N SER A 57 -20.01 -13.06 -5.72
CA SER A 57 -18.83 -13.62 -5.08
C SER A 57 -18.11 -12.57 -4.17
N ARG A 58 -17.14 -13.02 -3.37
CA ARG A 58 -16.27 -12.11 -2.61
C ARG A 58 -15.61 -11.05 -3.51
N GLU A 59 -15.12 -11.48 -4.67
CA GLU A 59 -14.49 -10.59 -5.64
C GLU A 59 -15.50 -9.59 -6.22
N ASP A 60 -16.71 -10.03 -6.53
CA ASP A 60 -17.79 -9.14 -6.98
C ASP A 60 -18.16 -8.11 -5.92
N ILE A 61 -18.19 -8.49 -4.64
CA ILE A 61 -18.43 -7.56 -3.54
C ILE A 61 -17.36 -6.46 -3.51
N CYS A 62 -16.08 -6.83 -3.63
CA CYS A 62 -14.99 -5.87 -3.67
C CYS A 62 -15.08 -4.90 -4.87
N ASN A 63 -15.40 -5.42 -6.04
CA ASN A 63 -15.34 -4.70 -7.31
C ASN A 63 -16.62 -3.98 -7.72
N LYS A 64 -17.79 -4.55 -7.37
CA LYS A 64 -19.10 -4.09 -7.86
C LYS A 64 -19.93 -3.39 -6.78
N LEU A 65 -19.83 -3.83 -5.49
CA LEU A 65 -20.66 -3.28 -4.44
C LEU A 65 -20.22 -1.85 -4.09
N SER A 66 -20.95 -0.90 -4.62
CA SER A 66 -20.72 0.54 -4.46
C SER A 66 -22.03 1.23 -4.08
N TYR A 67 -21.94 2.52 -3.77
CA TYR A 67 -23.13 3.31 -3.48
C TYR A 67 -24.09 3.35 -4.70
N GLU A 68 -23.55 3.46 -5.91
CA GLU A 68 -24.32 3.43 -7.16
C GLU A 68 -25.02 2.09 -7.33
N TYR A 69 -24.35 0.98 -7.01
CA TYR A 69 -24.95 -0.34 -7.00
C TYR A 69 -26.12 -0.42 -6.02
N LEU A 70 -25.90 -0.01 -4.77
CA LEU A 70 -26.96 -0.01 -3.75
C LEU A 70 -28.15 0.86 -4.17
N LYS A 71 -27.89 2.04 -4.75
CA LYS A 71 -28.95 2.94 -5.26
C LYS A 71 -29.74 2.32 -6.40
N LYS A 72 -29.05 1.66 -7.35
CA LYS A 72 -29.68 0.98 -8.50
C LYS A 72 -30.71 -0.06 -8.07
N TYR A 73 -30.44 -0.76 -6.97
CA TYR A 73 -31.29 -1.83 -6.45
C TYR A 73 -32.14 -1.40 -5.24
N ASN A 74 -32.44 -0.12 -5.07
CA ASN A 74 -33.24 0.43 -3.98
C ASN A 74 -32.71 0.15 -2.56
N LEU A 75 -31.42 -0.16 -2.44
CA LEU A 75 -30.72 -0.44 -1.19
C LEU A 75 -29.95 0.79 -0.64
N GLY A 76 -30.06 1.95 -1.28
CA GLY A 76 -29.31 3.16 -0.93
C GLY A 76 -29.54 3.65 0.49
N GLY A 77 -30.68 3.32 1.10
CA GLY A 77 -30.99 3.62 2.51
C GLY A 77 -30.03 2.96 3.49
N SER A 78 -29.47 1.80 3.16
CA SER A 78 -28.51 1.07 4.01
C SER A 78 -27.28 1.89 4.38
N ARG A 79 -26.84 2.81 3.50
CA ARG A 79 -25.70 3.69 3.72
C ARG A 79 -25.83 4.51 5.02
N LYS A 80 -27.04 4.95 5.37
CA LYS A 80 -27.28 5.77 6.57
C LYS A 80 -26.95 5.04 7.86
N ALA A 81 -27.20 3.73 7.91
CA ALA A 81 -26.93 2.90 9.08
C ALA A 81 -25.41 2.73 9.36
N PHE A 82 -24.56 3.04 8.37
CA PHE A 82 -23.12 2.85 8.43
C PHE A 82 -22.32 4.14 8.17
N ASP A 83 -22.83 5.29 8.62
CA ASP A 83 -22.18 6.61 8.52
C ASP A 83 -21.74 6.95 7.09
N SER A 84 -22.44 6.43 6.09
CA SER A 84 -22.07 6.55 4.67
C SER A 84 -20.71 5.94 4.31
N ASN A 85 -20.16 5.05 5.14
CA ASN A 85 -18.89 4.37 4.90
C ASN A 85 -19.16 2.96 4.33
N MET A 86 -18.70 2.72 3.10
CA MET A 86 -18.91 1.43 2.40
C MET A 86 -18.13 0.29 3.04
N TYR A 87 -16.93 0.56 3.55
CA TYR A 87 -16.15 -0.47 4.23
C TYR A 87 -16.82 -0.93 5.53
N LYS A 88 -17.32 0.02 6.35
CA LYS A 88 -18.09 -0.32 7.56
C LYS A 88 -19.33 -1.15 7.23
N LEU A 89 -20.03 -0.83 6.14
CA LEU A 89 -21.18 -1.60 5.68
C LEU A 89 -20.75 -3.01 5.26
N ILE A 90 -19.75 -3.13 4.41
CA ILE A 90 -19.30 -4.42 3.86
C ILE A 90 -18.75 -5.32 4.97
N SER A 91 -17.87 -4.80 5.83
CA SER A 91 -17.26 -5.57 6.93
C SER A 91 -18.29 -6.06 7.95
N TYR A 92 -19.33 -5.26 8.23
CA TYR A 92 -20.42 -5.66 9.12
C TYR A 92 -21.36 -6.69 8.50
N CYS A 93 -21.73 -6.50 7.22
CA CYS A 93 -22.70 -7.37 6.56
C CYS A 93 -22.10 -8.71 6.10
N PHE A 94 -20.81 -8.73 5.74
CA PHE A 94 -20.11 -9.89 5.17
C PHE A 94 -18.79 -10.19 5.90
N PRO A 95 -18.80 -10.35 7.25
CA PRO A 95 -17.56 -10.51 8.03
C PRO A 95 -16.78 -11.77 7.64
N GLU A 96 -17.44 -12.84 7.18
CA GLU A 96 -16.83 -14.09 6.75
C GLU A 96 -15.91 -13.96 5.52
N HIS A 97 -16.04 -12.88 4.78
CA HIS A 97 -15.17 -12.63 3.61
C HIS A 97 -13.83 -11.99 3.98
N HIS A 98 -13.65 -11.50 5.22
CA HIS A 98 -12.41 -10.88 5.71
C HIS A 98 -11.85 -9.83 4.73
N ILE A 99 -12.77 -9.04 4.12
CA ILE A 99 -12.40 -8.02 3.13
C ILE A 99 -11.66 -6.88 3.85
N LYS A 100 -10.51 -6.50 3.30
CA LYS A 100 -9.76 -5.32 3.74
C LYS A 100 -10.21 -4.09 2.96
N GLU A 101 -10.10 -2.90 3.56
CA GLU A 101 -10.61 -1.67 2.93
C GLU A 101 -9.92 -1.36 1.59
N TRP A 102 -8.62 -1.62 1.49
CA TRP A 102 -7.84 -1.43 0.24
C TRP A 102 -8.17 -2.42 -0.88
N GLU A 103 -8.89 -3.50 -0.59
CA GLU A 103 -9.39 -4.42 -1.61
C GLU A 103 -10.66 -3.89 -2.30
N LEU A 104 -11.29 -2.85 -1.73
CA LEU A 104 -12.46 -2.22 -2.32
C LEU A 104 -12.06 -1.28 -3.46
N ARG A 105 -12.95 -1.14 -4.44
CA ARG A 105 -12.78 -0.21 -5.56
C ARG A 105 -12.44 1.22 -5.11
N LYS A 106 -12.94 1.65 -3.95
CA LYS A 106 -12.68 2.95 -3.35
C LYS A 106 -12.54 2.81 -1.84
N VAL A 107 -11.42 3.26 -1.30
CA VAL A 107 -11.20 3.42 0.15
C VAL A 107 -11.85 4.71 0.65
N SER A 108 -12.07 4.80 1.95
CA SER A 108 -12.58 6.00 2.62
C SER A 108 -11.63 7.20 2.41
N ASP A 109 -12.19 8.39 2.45
CA ASP A 109 -11.39 9.60 2.36
C ASP A 109 -10.45 9.68 3.59
N GLY A 110 -9.21 10.10 3.39
CA GLY A 110 -8.17 10.13 4.44
C GLY A 110 -7.53 8.78 4.78
N PHE A 111 -8.04 7.64 4.28
CA PHE A 111 -7.54 6.32 4.63
C PHE A 111 -6.01 6.18 4.46
N TRP A 112 -5.47 6.64 3.35
CA TRP A 112 -4.04 6.55 3.06
C TRP A 112 -3.18 7.63 3.73
N GLU A 113 -3.79 8.61 4.39
CA GLU A 113 -3.09 9.62 5.19
C GLU A 113 -2.64 9.05 6.54
N ASP A 114 -3.36 8.05 7.05
CA ASP A 114 -3.00 7.31 8.26
C ASP A 114 -1.82 6.36 7.99
N GLU A 115 -0.77 6.49 8.80
CA GLU A 115 0.43 5.66 8.71
C GLU A 115 0.16 4.20 9.08
N ASN A 116 -0.70 3.95 10.08
CA ASN A 116 -1.05 2.60 10.48
C ASN A 116 -1.76 1.84 9.34
N ASN A 117 -2.65 2.52 8.62
CA ASN A 117 -3.31 1.91 7.45
C ASN A 117 -2.30 1.55 6.35
N ARG A 118 -1.30 2.41 6.12
CA ARG A 118 -0.23 2.11 5.17
C ARG A 118 0.64 0.94 5.63
N LYS A 119 0.95 0.88 6.92
CA LYS A 119 1.71 -0.22 7.53
C LYS A 119 0.97 -1.55 7.39
N GLU A 120 -0.29 -1.61 7.83
CA GLU A 120 -1.12 -2.81 7.72
C GLU A 120 -1.27 -3.28 6.25
N PHE A 121 -1.42 -2.34 5.33
CA PHE A 121 -1.45 -2.64 3.90
C PHE A 121 -0.13 -3.27 3.44
N MET A 122 1.02 -2.72 3.82
CA MET A 122 2.32 -3.24 3.45
C MET A 122 2.58 -4.62 4.03
N GLU A 123 2.24 -4.85 5.30
CA GLU A 123 2.31 -6.16 5.95
C GLU A 123 1.44 -7.19 5.20
N TRP A 124 0.22 -6.80 4.81
CA TRP A 124 -0.66 -7.65 4.03
C TRP A 124 -0.09 -7.96 2.63
N VAL A 125 0.51 -6.99 1.94
CA VAL A 125 1.19 -7.21 0.65
C VAL A 125 2.35 -8.19 0.82
N CYS A 126 3.20 -8.00 1.83
CA CYS A 126 4.33 -8.88 2.11
C CYS A 126 3.87 -10.32 2.37
N ASN A 127 2.82 -10.50 3.15
CA ASN A 127 2.22 -11.83 3.38
C ASN A 127 1.69 -12.47 2.09
N LYS A 128 1.05 -11.69 1.21
CA LYS A 128 0.52 -12.17 -0.09
C LYS A 128 1.62 -12.58 -1.08
N GLU A 129 2.74 -11.86 -1.06
CA GLU A 129 3.86 -12.09 -1.99
C GLU A 129 4.98 -12.95 -1.35
N ASN A 130 4.75 -13.49 -0.16
CA ASN A 130 5.71 -14.30 0.62
C ASN A 130 7.06 -13.58 0.77
N ILE A 131 7.01 -12.35 1.27
CA ILE A 131 8.19 -11.52 1.56
C ILE A 131 8.46 -11.56 3.06
N ASN A 132 9.67 -11.95 3.44
CA ASN A 132 10.15 -11.87 4.82
C ASN A 132 10.68 -10.46 5.09
N VAL A 133 10.04 -9.72 5.98
CA VAL A 133 10.40 -8.34 6.32
C VAL A 133 11.73 -8.22 7.09
N ASP A 134 12.24 -9.31 7.68
CA ASP A 134 13.53 -9.36 8.35
C ASP A 134 14.70 -9.56 7.37
N SER A 135 14.39 -9.93 6.13
CA SER A 135 15.37 -10.21 5.10
C SER A 135 15.55 -9.01 4.16
N LEU A 136 16.74 -8.41 4.17
CA LEU A 136 17.07 -7.33 3.24
C LEU A 136 16.90 -7.77 1.77
N ASP A 137 17.25 -9.01 1.44
CA ASP A 137 17.12 -9.52 0.07
C ASP A 137 15.66 -9.66 -0.34
N ASP A 138 14.78 -10.02 0.57
CA ASP A 138 13.34 -10.05 0.32
C ASP A 138 12.76 -8.64 0.20
N LEU A 139 13.19 -7.70 1.05
CA LEU A 139 12.77 -6.29 0.94
C LEU A 139 13.17 -5.66 -0.40
N LYS A 140 14.31 -6.07 -1.00
CA LYS A 140 14.73 -5.65 -2.36
C LYS A 140 13.78 -6.10 -3.47
N ARG A 141 12.93 -7.11 -3.21
CA ARG A 141 11.92 -7.61 -4.17
C ARG A 141 10.71 -6.71 -4.26
N ILE A 142 10.46 -5.87 -3.23
CA ILE A 142 9.32 -4.94 -3.21
C ILE A 142 9.58 -3.82 -4.21
N ASP A 143 8.68 -3.65 -5.16
CA ASP A 143 8.72 -2.56 -6.11
C ASP A 143 7.36 -1.84 -6.22
N ALA A 144 7.36 -0.69 -6.87
CA ALA A 144 6.15 0.12 -7.01
C ALA A 144 5.04 -0.60 -7.79
N ARG A 145 5.40 -1.50 -8.73
CA ARG A 145 4.42 -2.27 -9.52
C ARG A 145 3.70 -3.29 -8.65
N MET A 146 4.41 -3.94 -7.75
CA MET A 146 3.82 -4.86 -6.77
C MET A 146 2.81 -4.11 -5.89
N ILE A 147 3.18 -2.96 -5.34
CA ILE A 147 2.28 -2.12 -4.54
C ILE A 147 1.05 -1.69 -5.34
N GLN A 148 1.24 -1.25 -6.59
CA GLN A 148 0.14 -0.85 -7.48
C GLN A 148 -0.79 -2.01 -7.84
N LYS A 149 -0.25 -3.20 -8.11
CA LYS A 149 -1.01 -4.44 -8.39
C LYS A 149 -2.01 -4.74 -7.27
N HIS A 150 -1.64 -4.44 -6.04
CA HIS A 150 -2.48 -4.63 -4.85
C HIS A 150 -3.33 -3.41 -4.45
N GLY A 151 -3.48 -2.42 -5.34
CA GLY A 151 -4.32 -1.24 -5.09
C GLY A 151 -3.66 -0.10 -4.32
N GLY A 152 -2.35 -0.18 -4.02
CA GLY A 152 -1.60 0.77 -3.20
C GLY A 152 -1.05 2.00 -3.93
N SER A 153 -1.54 2.38 -5.11
CA SER A 153 -1.07 3.59 -5.82
C SER A 153 -1.15 4.86 -4.96
N LYS A 154 -2.21 4.98 -4.18
CA LYS A 154 -2.36 6.11 -3.24
C LYS A 154 -1.46 5.96 -2.02
N ALA A 155 -1.22 4.74 -1.52
CA ALA A 155 -0.28 4.50 -0.45
C ALA A 155 1.13 5.01 -0.82
N LEU A 156 1.61 4.73 -2.03
CA LEU A 156 2.88 5.28 -2.54
C LEU A 156 2.91 6.80 -2.50
N ARG A 157 1.83 7.46 -2.93
CA ARG A 157 1.77 8.92 -2.98
C ARG A 157 1.74 9.54 -1.58
N PHE A 158 0.86 9.08 -0.71
CA PHE A 158 0.69 9.60 0.65
C PHE A 158 1.82 9.17 1.59
N GLY A 159 2.43 8.01 1.35
CA GLY A 159 3.58 7.53 2.10
C GLY A 159 4.91 8.19 1.73
N GLY A 160 4.93 9.09 0.74
CA GLY A 160 6.18 9.74 0.32
C GLY A 160 7.12 8.82 -0.48
N GLY A 161 6.56 7.81 -1.16
CA GLY A 161 7.30 6.91 -2.04
C GLY A 161 7.57 5.52 -1.47
N LEU A 162 8.17 4.68 -2.30
CA LEU A 162 8.37 3.26 -2.00
C LEU A 162 9.30 3.04 -0.80
N TYR A 163 10.38 3.80 -0.70
CA TYR A 163 11.33 3.68 0.40
C TYR A 163 10.64 3.87 1.76
N ASN A 164 9.88 4.95 1.91
CA ASN A 164 9.18 5.23 3.16
C ASN A 164 8.14 4.15 3.50
N LEU A 165 7.49 3.54 2.50
CA LEU A 165 6.59 2.41 2.75
C LEU A 165 7.35 1.17 3.24
N ILE A 166 8.53 0.88 2.66
CA ILE A 166 9.36 -0.23 3.11
C ILE A 166 9.83 -0.01 4.56
N THR A 167 10.22 1.22 4.92
CA THR A 167 10.67 1.52 6.29
C THR A 167 9.59 1.35 7.36
N LEU A 168 8.30 1.41 6.99
CA LEU A 168 7.19 1.16 7.93
C LEU A 168 7.15 -0.28 8.44
N ILE A 169 7.67 -1.23 7.65
CA ILE A 169 7.57 -2.66 7.91
C ILE A 169 8.91 -3.34 8.18
N ALA A 170 10.03 -2.69 7.83
CA ALA A 170 11.36 -3.23 8.06
C ALA A 170 11.67 -3.25 9.57
N GLU A 171 12.02 -4.41 10.12
CA GLU A 171 12.39 -4.55 11.54
C GLU A 171 13.78 -4.00 11.84
N THR A 172 14.64 -3.92 10.82
CA THR A 172 15.98 -3.36 10.92
C THR A 172 16.11 -2.08 10.11
N GLU A 173 17.06 -1.23 10.50
CA GLU A 173 17.34 -0.03 9.72
C GLU A 173 17.84 -0.38 8.32
N VAL A 174 17.09 0.02 7.30
CA VAL A 174 17.45 -0.11 5.89
C VAL A 174 17.79 1.24 5.30
N LYS A 175 18.73 1.28 4.38
CA LYS A 175 19.07 2.51 3.65
C LYS A 175 18.41 2.50 2.27
N GLU A 176 18.05 3.68 1.76
CA GLU A 176 17.32 3.78 0.49
C GLU A 176 18.00 3.03 -0.66
N TRP A 177 19.32 3.15 -0.79
CA TRP A 177 20.10 2.49 -1.85
C TRP A 177 20.16 0.97 -1.76
N GLN A 178 19.82 0.42 -0.59
CA GLN A 178 19.77 -1.03 -0.40
C GLN A 178 18.47 -1.64 -0.95
N VAL A 179 17.37 -0.88 -0.94
CA VAL A 179 16.04 -1.40 -1.33
C VAL A 179 15.47 -0.73 -2.57
N ILE A 180 15.96 0.44 -2.98
CA ILE A 180 15.53 1.12 -4.19
C ILE A 180 16.54 0.90 -5.31
N LYS A 181 16.12 0.24 -6.40
CA LYS A 181 17.00 -0.11 -7.54
C LYS A 181 17.66 1.10 -8.22
N MET A 182 17.01 2.24 -8.24
CA MET A 182 17.53 3.46 -8.85
C MET A 182 17.22 4.67 -7.96
N PRO A 183 17.93 4.84 -6.83
CA PRO A 183 17.76 6.01 -5.99
C PRO A 183 18.29 7.26 -6.71
N VAL A 184 17.67 8.40 -6.44
CA VAL A 184 18.19 9.69 -6.92
C VAL A 184 19.40 10.06 -6.06
N TRP A 185 20.55 10.24 -6.70
CA TRP A 185 21.80 10.62 -6.04
C TRP A 185 21.99 12.14 -6.06
N THR A 186 22.08 12.74 -4.89
CA THR A 186 22.52 14.13 -4.68
C THR A 186 23.90 14.10 -4.01
N LYS A 187 24.60 15.25 -4.01
CA LYS A 187 25.90 15.38 -3.35
C LYS A 187 25.84 14.96 -1.88
N GLU A 188 24.82 15.40 -1.18
CA GLU A 188 24.58 15.10 0.25
C GLU A 188 24.34 13.61 0.48
N LYS A 189 23.51 12.99 -0.36
CA LYS A 189 23.22 11.55 -0.27
C LYS A 189 24.46 10.71 -0.60
N VAL A 190 25.26 11.11 -1.58
CA VAL A 190 26.54 10.46 -1.91
C VAL A 190 27.49 10.56 -0.70
N ALA A 191 27.64 11.75 -0.14
CA ALA A 191 28.50 11.94 1.02
C ALA A 191 28.05 11.09 2.22
N TYR A 192 26.75 11.06 2.50
CA TYR A 192 26.18 10.24 3.56
C TYR A 192 26.40 8.75 3.33
N ALA A 193 26.11 8.24 2.14
CA ALA A 193 26.23 6.82 1.82
C ALA A 193 27.70 6.32 1.91
N VAL A 194 28.66 7.13 1.44
CA VAL A 194 30.08 6.79 1.51
C VAL A 194 30.57 6.80 2.98
N LYS A 195 30.16 7.78 3.78
CA LYS A 195 30.49 7.81 5.21
C LYS A 195 29.89 6.64 5.94
N TRP A 196 28.60 6.34 5.72
CA TRP A 196 27.95 5.17 6.30
C TRP A 196 28.70 3.88 5.97
N MET A 197 29.11 3.69 4.72
CA MET A 197 29.87 2.51 4.32
C MET A 197 31.20 2.41 5.07
N ILE A 198 31.97 3.50 5.11
CA ILE A 198 33.33 3.51 5.68
C ILE A 198 33.28 3.48 7.21
N GLU A 199 32.50 4.37 7.82
CA GLU A 199 32.55 4.63 9.26
C GLU A 199 31.67 3.65 10.05
N GLU A 200 30.47 3.33 9.56
CA GLU A 200 29.51 2.52 10.29
C GLU A 200 29.61 1.03 9.93
N LYS A 201 29.69 0.70 8.63
CA LYS A 201 29.69 -0.71 8.17
C LYS A 201 31.08 -1.33 8.22
N LEU A 202 32.07 -0.69 7.62
CA LEU A 202 33.43 -1.23 7.52
C LEU A 202 34.29 -0.86 8.74
N LYS A 203 33.95 0.24 9.41
CA LYS A 203 34.72 0.79 10.54
C LYS A 203 36.21 0.97 10.19
N TRP A 204 36.48 1.44 8.97
CA TRP A 204 37.82 1.57 8.43
C TRP A 204 38.54 2.80 8.97
N SER A 205 39.79 2.60 9.29
CA SER A 205 40.75 3.69 9.55
C SER A 205 41.05 4.45 8.24
N GLU A 206 41.70 5.60 8.35
CA GLU A 206 42.19 6.36 7.19
C GLU A 206 43.17 5.55 6.34
N GLU A 207 44.03 4.78 6.96
CA GLU A 207 44.97 3.89 6.30
C GLU A 207 44.25 2.76 5.52
N ASP A 208 43.24 2.14 6.12
CA ASP A 208 42.41 1.15 5.45
C ASP A 208 41.74 1.73 4.19
N VAL A 209 41.18 2.96 4.28
CA VAL A 209 40.58 3.62 3.13
C VAL A 209 41.58 3.81 2.01
N ILE A 210 42.79 4.29 2.30
CA ILE A 210 43.87 4.53 1.33
C ILE A 210 44.26 3.25 0.59
N HIS A 211 44.34 2.12 1.29
CA HIS A 211 44.88 0.88 0.76
C HIS A 211 43.80 -0.06 0.19
N ARG A 212 42.57 -0.02 0.69
CA ARG A 212 41.56 -1.04 0.42
C ARG A 212 40.39 -0.55 -0.39
N ILE A 213 40.20 0.77 -0.56
CA ILE A 213 39.06 1.30 -1.31
C ILE A 213 39.12 0.89 -2.78
N SER A 214 38.07 0.30 -3.29
CA SER A 214 37.94 -0.13 -4.68
C SER A 214 36.48 -0.07 -5.13
N ALA A 215 36.22 -0.16 -6.43
CA ALA A 215 34.87 -0.23 -6.94
C ALA A 215 34.09 -1.43 -6.39
N ASN A 216 34.75 -2.58 -6.18
CA ASN A 216 34.13 -3.78 -5.64
C ASN A 216 33.52 -3.54 -4.25
N VAL A 217 34.22 -2.81 -3.39
CA VAL A 217 33.71 -2.46 -2.04
C VAL A 217 32.38 -1.70 -2.14
N PHE A 218 32.23 -0.81 -3.12
CA PHE A 218 30.96 -0.12 -3.32
C PHE A 218 29.86 -1.05 -3.82
N TYR A 219 30.19 -1.99 -4.73
CA TYR A 219 29.22 -2.97 -5.21
C TYR A 219 28.77 -3.93 -4.10
N GLU A 220 29.68 -4.38 -3.24
CA GLU A 220 29.37 -5.24 -2.09
C GLU A 220 28.43 -4.59 -1.07
N HIS A 221 28.33 -3.25 -1.09
CA HIS A 221 27.47 -2.48 -0.18
C HIS A 221 26.31 -1.78 -0.88
N ASP A 222 25.87 -2.30 -2.04
CA ASP A 222 24.75 -1.77 -2.84
C ASP A 222 24.95 -0.32 -3.36
N LEU A 223 26.22 0.18 -3.34
CA LEU A 223 26.57 1.54 -3.79
C LEU A 223 27.06 1.63 -5.24
N GLY A 224 26.95 0.55 -6.01
CA GLY A 224 27.35 0.54 -7.42
C GLY A 224 26.62 1.59 -8.26
N GLY A 225 25.34 1.85 -7.96
CA GLY A 225 24.55 2.90 -8.59
C GLY A 225 25.09 4.31 -8.33
N LEU A 226 25.64 4.57 -7.15
CA LEU A 226 26.32 5.82 -6.80
C LEU A 226 27.56 6.03 -7.69
N LEU A 227 28.42 4.99 -7.81
CA LEU A 227 29.58 5.09 -8.66
C LEU A 227 29.24 5.36 -10.12
N SER A 228 28.31 4.59 -10.68
CA SER A 228 27.98 4.66 -12.11
C SER A 228 27.21 5.94 -12.50
N LYS A 229 26.35 6.44 -11.64
CA LYS A 229 25.45 7.56 -11.96
C LYS A 229 25.95 8.92 -11.51
N TYR A 230 26.80 8.98 -10.48
CA TYR A 230 27.23 10.24 -9.89
C TYR A 230 28.75 10.45 -9.90
N CYS A 231 29.55 9.38 -9.82
CA CYS A 231 31.00 9.44 -9.63
C CYS A 231 31.81 8.92 -10.84
N ASP A 232 31.22 8.76 -12.02
CA ASP A 232 31.89 8.26 -13.24
C ASP A 232 32.71 6.98 -12.98
N HIS A 233 32.13 6.04 -12.25
CA HIS A 233 32.76 4.78 -11.84
C HIS A 233 34.02 4.94 -10.97
N SER A 234 34.24 6.13 -10.38
CA SER A 234 35.46 6.44 -9.60
C SER A 234 35.21 6.42 -8.10
N PRO A 235 35.76 5.44 -7.35
CA PRO A 235 35.77 5.43 -5.88
C PRO A 235 36.42 6.69 -5.28
N ILE A 236 37.44 7.22 -5.94
CA ILE A 236 38.16 8.42 -5.49
C ILE A 236 37.24 9.65 -5.55
N ARG A 237 36.45 9.81 -6.64
CA ARG A 237 35.47 10.89 -6.71
C ARG A 237 34.41 10.77 -5.62
N ALA A 238 33.96 9.57 -5.32
CA ALA A 238 33.04 9.33 -4.21
C ALA A 238 33.64 9.75 -2.86
N LEU A 239 34.90 9.39 -2.62
CA LEU A 239 35.64 9.84 -1.44
C LEU A 239 35.80 11.36 -1.38
N GLN A 240 36.10 12.00 -2.50
CA GLN A 240 36.26 13.47 -2.56
C GLN A 240 34.94 14.20 -2.24
N VAL A 241 33.79 13.62 -2.63
CA VAL A 241 32.47 14.15 -2.28
C VAL A 241 32.22 14.00 -0.78
N ALA A 242 32.54 12.85 -0.19
CA ALA A 242 32.30 12.56 1.22
C ALA A 242 33.28 13.28 2.17
N TYR A 243 34.54 13.39 1.74
CA TYR A 243 35.65 13.94 2.53
C TYR A 243 36.46 14.94 1.71
N PRO A 244 35.97 16.15 1.46
CA PRO A 244 36.65 17.14 0.64
C PRO A 244 38.06 17.44 1.16
N GLY A 245 39.07 17.33 0.28
CA GLY A 245 40.47 17.62 0.59
C GLY A 245 41.24 16.53 1.36
N ARG A 246 40.59 15.44 1.83
CA ARG A 246 41.23 14.48 2.74
C ARG A 246 42.00 13.36 2.02
N TYR A 247 41.42 12.76 0.98
CA TYR A 247 41.97 11.58 0.31
C TYR A 247 42.62 11.91 -1.06
N THR A 248 43.52 12.91 -1.10
CA THR A 248 44.17 13.36 -2.34
C THR A 248 45.24 12.40 -2.85
N LYS A 249 45.78 11.51 -1.98
CA LYS A 249 46.87 10.60 -2.29
C LYS A 249 46.46 9.16 -2.54
N VAL A 250 45.15 8.87 -2.59
CA VAL A 250 44.69 7.51 -2.90
C VAL A 250 45.09 7.18 -4.33
N ARG A 251 45.99 6.24 -4.49
CA ARG A 251 46.42 5.75 -5.81
C ARG A 251 45.29 4.94 -6.41
N ASN A 252 44.94 5.26 -7.69
CA ASN A 252 44.12 4.37 -8.50
C ASN A 252 44.80 3.01 -8.57
N SER A 253 44.39 2.06 -7.77
CA SER A 253 44.74 0.66 -7.96
C SER A 253 43.96 0.13 -9.15
N ARG A 254 44.36 0.52 -10.40
CA ARG A 254 43.96 -0.26 -11.57
C ARG A 254 44.53 -1.65 -11.33
N PRO A 255 43.72 -2.70 -11.39
CA PRO A 255 44.23 -4.06 -11.35
C PRO A 255 45.41 -4.20 -12.32
N GLU A 256 46.47 -4.88 -11.91
CA GLU A 256 47.74 -4.97 -12.67
C GLU A 256 47.57 -5.45 -14.10
N TYR A 257 46.53 -6.30 -14.36
CA TYR A 257 46.18 -6.79 -15.67
C TYR A 257 45.67 -5.72 -16.66
N LEU A 258 45.19 -4.55 -16.17
CA LEU A 258 44.77 -3.42 -17.00
C LEU A 258 45.89 -2.37 -17.21
N ARG A 259 47.08 -2.59 -16.65
CA ARG A 259 48.23 -1.70 -16.83
C ARG A 259 49.04 -1.99 -18.06
N LYS A 260 48.74 -3.10 -18.75
CA LYS A 260 49.42 -3.50 -20.01
C LYS A 260 48.48 -3.31 -21.19
N LYS A 261 48.34 -2.08 -21.67
CA LYS A 261 48.03 -1.73 -23.05
C LYS A 261 48.57 -0.34 -23.34
#